data_7398c7b6bdab50305e1f2f5eb50bbd2b
#
_entry.id   7398c7b6bdab50305e1f2f5eb50bbd2b
#
_cell.length_a   1.000
_cell.length_b   1.000
_cell.length_c   1.000
_cell.angle_alpha   90.00
_cell.angle_beta   90.00
_cell.angle_gamma   90.00
#
_symmetry.space_group_name_H-M   'P 1'
#
loop_
_entity.id
_entity.type
_entity.pdbx_description
1 polymer ?
#
loop_
_entity_poly.entity_id
_entity_poly.type
_entity_poly.pdbx_seq_one_letter_code
_entity_poly.pdbx_strand_id
1 'polypeptide(L)'
;MANAFIQEKELFPIQPPFDSGMLDRGLHQIYFEQCGSRTGRAVLFLHGGPGAGISATHRRLFNPDRFRCVLFDQRGCGRSTPHGETAQNTTQDLIADIESLRVHLGIDNWLLFGGSWGSTLALAYAIAHPERVTGLVLRGIFLGTRAEVDWFLYDMGRFFPEAHHEFVTFLDREERDDILLLSLIHI
;
A
#
# COMPACT_ATOMS: atom_id res chain seq x y z
N MET A 1 24.40 -19.57 -28.39
CA MET A 1 23.12 -18.86 -28.22
C MET A 1 23.21 -18.10 -26.91
N ALA A 2 23.44 -16.78 -26.98
CA ALA A 2 23.61 -15.95 -25.79
C ALA A 2 22.28 -15.78 -25.10
N ASN A 3 22.24 -16.13 -23.82
CA ASN A 3 21.14 -15.86 -22.92
C ASN A 3 20.85 -14.35 -22.92
N ALA A 4 19.70 -13.96 -23.45
CA ALA A 4 19.14 -12.66 -23.23
C ALA A 4 18.64 -12.61 -21.78
N PHE A 5 19.57 -12.55 -20.84
CA PHE A 5 19.25 -12.29 -19.45
C PHE A 5 18.61 -10.89 -19.37
N ILE A 6 17.46 -10.86 -18.73
CA ILE A 6 16.77 -9.66 -18.28
C ILE A 6 17.84 -8.73 -17.69
N GLN A 7 18.18 -7.64 -18.40
CA GLN A 7 18.95 -6.57 -17.78
C GLN A 7 18.15 -6.11 -16.56
N GLU A 8 18.69 -6.31 -15.36
CA GLU A 8 18.14 -5.73 -14.15
C GLU A 8 18.06 -4.20 -14.40
N LYS A 9 16.85 -3.73 -14.64
CA LYS A 9 16.63 -2.29 -14.77
C LYS A 9 16.84 -1.70 -13.40
N GLU A 10 17.88 -0.90 -13.26
CA GLU A 10 18.10 -0.12 -12.06
C GLU A 10 16.88 0.76 -11.76
N LEU A 11 16.58 0.91 -10.48
CA LEU A 11 15.56 1.86 -10.03
C LEU A 11 16.00 3.29 -10.40
N PHE A 12 15.06 4.16 -10.68
CA PHE A 12 15.34 5.56 -10.93
C PHE A 12 16.05 6.22 -9.73
N PRO A 13 16.82 7.31 -9.93
CA PRO A 13 17.42 8.06 -8.84
C PRO A 13 16.36 8.54 -7.83
N ILE A 14 16.72 8.60 -6.55
CA ILE A 14 15.84 9.15 -5.53
C ILE A 14 15.58 10.63 -5.84
N GLN A 15 14.30 10.98 -5.97
CA GLN A 15 13.87 12.36 -6.12
C GLN A 15 13.35 12.89 -4.76
N PRO A 16 13.74 14.08 -4.34
CA PRO A 16 13.08 14.73 -3.22
C PRO A 16 11.63 15.04 -3.61
N PRO A 17 10.70 15.04 -2.63
CA PRO A 17 9.35 15.51 -2.90
C PRO A 17 9.41 17.01 -3.27
N PHE A 18 8.64 17.40 -4.25
CA PHE A 18 8.45 18.80 -4.58
C PHE A 18 7.28 19.42 -3.81
N ASP A 19 6.49 18.59 -3.14
CA ASP A 19 5.37 18.97 -2.30
C ASP A 19 5.08 17.84 -1.31
N SER A 20 4.67 18.22 -0.10
CA SER A 20 4.25 17.26 0.93
C SER A 20 3.40 17.99 1.98
N GLY A 21 2.53 17.26 2.64
CA GLY A 21 1.65 17.84 3.64
C GLY A 21 0.87 16.81 4.42
N MET A 22 -0.08 17.34 5.20
CA MET A 22 -1.05 16.53 5.95
C MET A 22 -2.45 16.88 5.41
N LEU A 23 -3.20 15.86 5.06
CA LEU A 23 -4.61 15.97 4.69
C LEU A 23 -5.46 15.70 5.92
N ASP A 24 -6.28 16.66 6.31
CA ASP A 24 -7.18 16.54 7.45
C ASP A 24 -8.35 15.60 7.11
N ARG A 25 -8.50 14.55 7.92
CA ARG A 25 -9.57 13.56 7.84
C ARG A 25 -10.27 13.38 9.21
N GLY A 26 -10.40 14.46 9.95
CA GLY A 26 -11.02 14.47 11.28
C GLY A 26 -10.11 13.85 12.33
N LEU A 27 -10.41 12.61 12.78
CA LEU A 27 -9.54 11.90 13.72
C LEU A 27 -8.13 11.68 13.17
N HIS A 28 -8.00 11.51 11.85
CA HIS A 28 -6.75 11.20 11.19
C HIS A 28 -6.18 12.39 10.42
N GLN A 29 -4.86 12.57 10.50
CA GLN A 29 -4.08 13.46 9.63
C GLN A 29 -3.25 12.57 8.70
N ILE A 30 -3.53 12.60 7.40
CA ILE A 30 -2.93 11.71 6.41
C ILE A 30 -1.74 12.38 5.77
N TYR A 31 -0.54 11.84 5.98
CA TYR A 31 0.66 12.34 5.33
C TYR A 31 0.67 11.95 3.85
N PHE A 32 0.99 12.92 3.00
CA PHE A 32 1.24 12.68 1.58
C PHE A 32 2.48 13.41 1.09
N GLU A 33 3.00 12.96 -0.04
CA GLU A 33 4.08 13.61 -0.76
C GLU A 33 3.92 13.43 -2.28
N GLN A 34 4.47 14.37 -3.04
CA GLN A 34 4.51 14.35 -4.48
C GLN A 34 5.94 14.47 -4.99
N CYS A 35 6.34 13.63 -5.96
CA CYS A 35 7.64 13.70 -6.57
C CYS A 35 7.58 13.48 -8.10
N GLY A 36 8.69 13.74 -8.79
CA GLY A 36 8.79 13.64 -10.25
C GLY A 36 8.25 14.88 -10.97
N SER A 37 7.63 14.69 -12.12
CA SER A 37 7.14 15.77 -12.98
C SER A 37 5.82 16.33 -12.48
N ARG A 38 5.77 17.65 -12.20
CA ARG A 38 4.54 18.34 -11.77
C ARG A 38 3.41 18.26 -12.80
N THR A 39 3.74 18.13 -14.08
CA THR A 39 2.80 18.08 -15.19
C THR A 39 2.73 16.69 -15.84
N GLY A 40 3.45 15.73 -15.28
CA GLY A 40 3.45 14.35 -15.75
C GLY A 40 2.13 13.63 -15.47
N ARG A 41 1.99 12.44 -16.06
CA ARG A 41 0.83 11.57 -15.78
C ARG A 41 0.78 11.20 -14.31
N ALA A 42 -0.36 11.45 -13.67
CA ALA A 42 -0.51 11.14 -12.26
C ALA A 42 -0.49 9.62 -12.00
N VAL A 43 0.24 9.21 -10.99
CA VAL A 43 0.26 7.85 -10.46
C VAL A 43 0.16 7.91 -8.94
N LEU A 44 -0.76 7.13 -8.38
CA LEU A 44 -0.88 6.93 -6.94
C LEU A 44 -0.21 5.62 -6.54
N PHE A 45 0.71 5.69 -5.60
CA PHE A 45 1.34 4.53 -4.98
C PHE A 45 0.61 4.13 -3.69
N LEU A 46 0.15 2.89 -3.65
CA LEU A 46 -0.57 2.29 -2.51
C LEU A 46 0.34 1.24 -1.85
N HIS A 47 0.84 1.56 -0.66
CA HIS A 47 1.71 0.65 0.08
C HIS A 47 0.93 -0.57 0.63
N GLY A 48 1.67 -1.61 0.91
CA GLY A 48 1.16 -2.85 1.50
C GLY A 48 1.13 -2.83 3.03
N GLY A 49 1.12 -3.98 3.57
CA GLY A 49 0.97 -4.28 4.99
C GLY A 49 -0.34 -5.05 5.19
N PRO A 50 -1.40 -4.40 5.65
CA PRO A 50 -1.61 -2.96 5.96
C PRO A 50 -0.58 -2.40 6.96
N GLY A 51 -0.41 -1.06 6.97
CA GLY A 51 0.42 -0.40 7.98
C GLY A 51 1.92 -0.22 7.66
N ALA A 52 2.41 -0.65 6.48
CA ALA A 52 3.83 -0.56 6.15
C ALA A 52 4.34 0.89 5.96
N GLY A 53 3.48 1.80 5.52
CA GLY A 53 3.87 3.16 5.17
C GLY A 53 4.69 3.28 3.88
N ILE A 54 5.02 4.52 3.52
CA ILE A 54 5.85 4.82 2.35
C ILE A 54 7.30 5.11 2.75
N SER A 55 8.22 4.92 1.78
CA SER A 55 9.64 5.21 1.93
C SER A 55 10.21 5.92 0.71
N ALA A 56 11.40 6.50 0.86
CA ALA A 56 12.10 7.15 -0.26
C ALA A 56 12.37 6.20 -1.43
N THR A 57 12.51 4.90 -1.17
CA THR A 57 12.71 3.89 -2.22
C THR A 57 11.51 3.77 -3.16
N HIS A 58 10.29 3.97 -2.65
CA HIS A 58 9.08 3.90 -3.47
C HIS A 58 9.03 4.99 -4.54
N ARG A 59 9.65 6.15 -4.31
CA ARG A 59 9.78 7.23 -5.31
C ARG A 59 10.58 6.82 -6.55
N ARG A 60 11.43 5.79 -6.41
CA ARG A 60 12.32 5.28 -7.46
C ARG A 60 11.65 4.32 -8.43
N LEU A 61 10.39 3.97 -8.21
CA LEU A 61 9.64 3.03 -9.06
C LEU A 61 9.16 3.65 -10.36
N PHE A 62 9.12 4.98 -10.44
CA PHE A 62 8.52 5.71 -11.54
C PHE A 62 9.55 6.64 -12.20
N ASN A 63 9.48 6.74 -13.55
CA ASN A 63 10.30 7.68 -14.28
C ASN A 63 9.91 9.13 -13.90
N PRO A 64 10.83 9.88 -13.25
CA PRO A 64 10.51 11.21 -12.71
C PRO A 64 10.22 12.26 -13.79
N ASP A 65 10.65 12.05 -15.04
CA ASP A 65 10.40 12.97 -16.15
C ASP A 65 8.99 12.79 -16.75
N ARG A 66 8.35 11.64 -16.49
CA ARG A 66 7.08 11.25 -17.12
C ARG A 66 5.91 11.23 -16.17
N PHE A 67 6.15 10.97 -14.88
CA PHE A 67 5.10 10.76 -13.90
C PHE A 67 5.10 11.81 -12.79
N ARG A 68 3.91 12.26 -12.43
CA ARG A 68 3.62 12.93 -11.17
C ARG A 68 3.25 11.84 -10.15
N CYS A 69 4.19 11.49 -9.30
CA CYS A 69 4.02 10.41 -8.34
C CYS A 69 3.45 10.97 -7.04
N VAL A 70 2.30 10.45 -6.63
CA VAL A 70 1.67 10.71 -5.35
C VAL A 70 1.87 9.48 -4.47
N LEU A 71 2.41 9.68 -3.29
CA LEU A 71 2.57 8.66 -2.26
C LEU A 71 1.92 9.17 -0.98
N PHE A 72 1.29 8.30 -0.21
CA PHE A 72 0.74 8.68 1.09
C PHE A 72 0.86 7.54 2.09
N ASP A 73 0.98 7.89 3.36
CA ASP A 73 0.90 6.94 4.46
C ASP A 73 -0.59 6.76 4.81
N GLN A 74 -1.10 5.54 4.77
CA GLN A 74 -2.50 5.24 5.13
C GLN A 74 -2.73 5.55 6.61
N ARG A 75 -4.00 5.53 7.05
CA ARG A 75 -4.36 5.79 8.45
C ARG A 75 -3.58 4.90 9.41
N GLY A 76 -3.19 5.46 10.55
CA GLY A 76 -2.53 4.73 11.62
C GLY A 76 -1.07 4.36 11.36
N CYS A 77 -0.47 4.71 10.21
CA CYS A 77 0.87 4.26 9.88
C CYS A 77 1.80 5.35 9.35
N GLY A 78 3.09 5.05 9.31
CA GLY A 78 4.11 5.94 8.78
C GLY A 78 4.12 7.28 9.51
N ARG A 79 3.94 8.36 8.75
CA ARG A 79 3.86 9.76 9.25
C ARG A 79 2.42 10.24 9.45
N SER A 80 1.41 9.43 9.08
CA SER A 80 0.02 9.71 9.40
C SER A 80 -0.25 9.55 10.89
N THR A 81 -1.15 10.37 11.43
CA THR A 81 -1.46 10.38 12.87
C THR A 81 -2.96 10.29 13.12
N PRO A 82 -3.40 9.73 14.28
CA PRO A 82 -2.58 9.10 15.34
C PRO A 82 -1.94 7.79 14.86
N HIS A 83 -0.71 7.50 15.30
CA HIS A 83 -0.03 6.26 14.93
C HIS A 83 -0.66 5.05 15.66
N GLY A 84 -0.88 3.95 14.92
CA GLY A 84 -1.51 2.74 15.45
C GLY A 84 -3.03 2.84 15.70
N GLU A 85 -3.66 3.96 15.34
CA GLU A 85 -5.10 4.13 15.55
C GLU A 85 -5.90 3.32 14.52
N THR A 86 -6.84 2.52 15.01
CA THR A 86 -7.70 1.65 14.19
C THR A 86 -9.14 2.15 14.08
N ALA A 87 -9.57 3.10 14.92
CA ALA A 87 -10.88 3.71 14.81
C ALA A 87 -11.02 4.46 13.47
N GLN A 88 -12.16 4.30 12.80
CA GLN A 88 -12.40 4.89 11.48
C GLN A 88 -11.30 4.53 10.46
N ASN A 89 -10.83 3.28 10.45
CA ASN A 89 -9.77 2.79 9.57
C ASN A 89 -10.24 1.57 8.77
N THR A 90 -11.42 1.68 8.19
CA THR A 90 -11.99 0.66 7.29
C THR A 90 -11.51 0.86 5.86
N THR A 91 -11.69 -0.16 5.01
CA THR A 91 -11.40 -0.04 3.56
C THR A 91 -12.18 1.13 2.94
N GLN A 92 -13.42 1.37 3.37
CA GLN A 92 -14.24 2.48 2.89
C GLN A 92 -13.67 3.84 3.30
N ASP A 93 -13.13 3.94 4.51
CA ASP A 93 -12.45 5.15 4.96
C ASP A 93 -11.20 5.43 4.12
N LEU A 94 -10.42 4.39 3.79
CA LEU A 94 -9.23 4.52 2.94
C LEU A 94 -9.60 4.90 1.50
N ILE A 95 -10.69 4.37 0.95
CA ILE A 95 -11.23 4.80 -0.36
C ILE A 95 -11.59 6.28 -0.33
N ALA A 96 -12.26 6.73 0.73
CA ALA A 96 -12.64 8.13 0.90
C ALA A 96 -11.41 9.03 1.09
N ASP A 97 -10.33 8.56 1.72
CA ASP A 97 -9.07 9.29 1.84
C ASP A 97 -8.39 9.46 0.47
N ILE A 98 -8.35 8.40 -0.32
CA ILE A 98 -7.79 8.43 -1.69
C ILE A 98 -8.54 9.47 -2.54
N GLU A 99 -9.88 9.48 -2.49
CA GLU A 99 -10.68 10.43 -3.25
C GLU A 99 -10.48 11.88 -2.74
N SER A 100 -10.40 12.05 -1.42
CA SER A 100 -10.12 13.37 -0.83
C SER A 100 -8.74 13.89 -1.20
N LEU A 101 -7.73 13.02 -1.21
CA LEU A 101 -6.37 13.35 -1.63
C LEU A 101 -6.33 13.72 -3.12
N ARG A 102 -7.04 12.98 -3.97
CA ARG A 102 -7.16 13.28 -5.40
C ARG A 102 -7.72 14.69 -5.62
N VAL A 103 -8.82 15.02 -4.94
CA VAL A 103 -9.47 16.34 -5.02
C VAL A 103 -8.55 17.43 -4.49
N HIS A 104 -7.92 17.21 -3.33
CA HIS A 104 -6.98 18.16 -2.70
C HIS A 104 -5.82 18.51 -3.64
N LEU A 105 -5.32 17.53 -4.40
CA LEU A 105 -4.19 17.71 -5.32
C LEU A 105 -4.61 18.18 -6.72
N GLY A 106 -5.91 18.39 -6.98
CA GLY A 106 -6.43 18.79 -8.28
C GLY A 106 -6.14 17.79 -9.39
N ILE A 107 -6.22 16.48 -9.09
CA ILE A 107 -5.98 15.41 -10.05
C ILE A 107 -7.33 14.87 -10.54
N ASP A 108 -7.56 14.86 -11.86
CA ASP A 108 -8.79 14.33 -12.44
C ASP A 108 -8.87 12.79 -12.40
N ASN A 109 -7.77 12.15 -12.76
CA ASN A 109 -7.63 10.69 -12.75
C ASN A 109 -6.16 10.29 -12.63
N TRP A 110 -5.91 9.05 -12.25
CA TRP A 110 -4.55 8.54 -12.05
C TRP A 110 -4.40 7.06 -12.39
N LEU A 111 -3.18 6.66 -12.64
CA LEU A 111 -2.76 5.27 -12.63
C LEU A 111 -2.61 4.84 -11.16
N LEU A 112 -3.11 3.66 -10.79
CA LEU A 112 -2.88 3.08 -9.46
C LEU A 112 -1.76 2.05 -9.53
N PHE A 113 -0.83 2.14 -8.58
CA PHE A 113 0.21 1.14 -8.38
C PHE A 113 0.07 0.59 -6.95
N GLY A 114 -0.33 -0.67 -6.82
CA GLY A 114 -0.56 -1.32 -5.53
C GLY A 114 0.22 -2.62 -5.36
N GLY A 115 0.80 -2.83 -4.19
CA GLY A 115 1.48 -4.07 -3.84
C GLY A 115 0.92 -4.72 -2.58
N SER A 116 0.72 -6.06 -2.59
CA SER A 116 0.14 -6.80 -1.46
C SER A 116 -1.21 -6.21 -1.06
N TRP A 117 -1.45 -5.84 0.21
CA TRP A 117 -2.63 -5.08 0.64
C TRP A 117 -2.94 -3.88 -0.25
N GLY A 118 -1.91 -3.16 -0.73
CA GLY A 118 -2.10 -2.06 -1.67
C GLY A 118 -2.75 -2.47 -2.99
N SER A 119 -2.66 -3.74 -3.41
CA SER A 119 -3.39 -4.24 -4.57
C SER A 119 -4.88 -4.42 -4.28
N THR A 120 -5.24 -4.88 -3.08
CA THR A 120 -6.61 -4.95 -2.59
C THR A 120 -7.26 -3.56 -2.58
N LEU A 121 -6.56 -2.60 -1.98
CA LEU A 121 -7.02 -1.21 -1.89
C LEU A 121 -7.14 -0.55 -3.27
N ALA A 122 -6.18 -0.82 -4.19
CA ALA A 122 -6.26 -0.33 -5.57
C ALA A 122 -7.51 -0.85 -6.30
N LEU A 123 -7.81 -2.14 -6.15
CA LEU A 123 -9.00 -2.75 -6.75
C LEU A 123 -10.28 -2.20 -6.12
N ALA A 124 -10.33 -2.10 -4.79
CA ALA A 124 -11.49 -1.56 -4.08
C ALA A 124 -11.80 -0.11 -4.50
N TYR A 125 -10.76 0.74 -4.60
CA TYR A 125 -10.92 2.10 -5.10
C TYR A 125 -11.35 2.13 -6.58
N ALA A 126 -10.76 1.29 -7.44
CA ALA A 126 -11.12 1.24 -8.85
C ALA A 126 -12.56 0.80 -9.10
N ILE A 127 -13.09 -0.08 -8.24
CA ILE A 127 -14.50 -0.50 -8.28
C ILE A 127 -15.42 0.65 -7.83
N ALA A 128 -15.03 1.39 -6.80
CA ALA A 128 -15.82 2.51 -6.28
C ALA A 128 -15.80 3.75 -7.20
N HIS A 129 -14.67 3.99 -7.89
CA HIS A 129 -14.42 5.18 -8.70
C HIS A 129 -13.79 4.82 -10.06
N PRO A 130 -14.45 4.02 -10.91
CA PRO A 130 -13.86 3.53 -12.16
C PRO A 130 -13.47 4.66 -13.13
N GLU A 131 -14.18 5.79 -13.10
CA GLU A 131 -13.91 6.96 -13.93
C GLU A 131 -12.65 7.74 -13.50
N ARG A 132 -12.13 7.47 -12.30
CA ARG A 132 -10.92 8.10 -11.75
C ARG A 132 -9.65 7.29 -12.02
N VAL A 133 -9.78 6.10 -12.60
CA VAL A 133 -8.67 5.16 -12.77
C VAL A 133 -8.34 4.97 -14.25
N THR A 134 -7.12 5.35 -14.63
CA THR A 134 -6.63 5.20 -16.01
C THR A 134 -5.96 3.84 -16.26
N GLY A 135 -5.70 3.08 -15.24
CA GLY A 135 -5.09 1.75 -15.29
C GLY A 135 -4.62 1.28 -13.92
N LEU A 136 -4.26 0.02 -13.84
CA LEU A 136 -3.81 -0.65 -12.62
C LEU A 136 -2.48 -1.35 -12.88
N VAL A 137 -1.54 -1.19 -11.96
CA VAL A 137 -0.32 -2.01 -11.87
C VAL A 137 -0.34 -2.67 -10.49
N LEU A 138 -0.54 -3.97 -10.48
CA LEU A 138 -0.69 -4.75 -9.25
C LEU A 138 0.48 -5.72 -9.09
N ARG A 139 1.10 -5.73 -7.91
CA ARG A 139 2.23 -6.59 -7.58
C ARG A 139 1.96 -7.39 -6.32
N GLY A 140 2.30 -8.70 -6.33
CA GLY A 140 2.00 -9.58 -5.20
C GLY A 140 0.53 -9.48 -4.84
N ILE A 141 -0.33 -9.73 -5.86
CA ILE A 141 -1.77 -9.54 -5.75
C ILE A 141 -2.31 -10.33 -4.55
N PHE A 142 -3.04 -9.62 -3.71
CA PHE A 142 -3.73 -10.16 -2.56
C PHE A 142 -5.18 -9.64 -2.62
N LEU A 143 -6.16 -10.55 -2.58
CA LEU A 143 -7.58 -10.21 -2.68
C LEU A 143 -8.30 -10.26 -1.34
N GLY A 144 -7.60 -10.69 -0.28
CA GLY A 144 -8.16 -10.83 1.06
C GLY A 144 -9.17 -11.98 1.17
N THR A 145 -9.11 -12.96 0.28
CA THR A 145 -9.97 -14.13 0.36
C THR A 145 -9.58 -15.01 1.55
N ARG A 146 -10.56 -15.72 2.11
CA ARG A 146 -10.29 -16.66 3.21
C ARG A 146 -9.20 -17.67 2.83
N ALA A 147 -9.20 -18.18 1.62
CA ALA A 147 -8.20 -19.13 1.15
C ALA A 147 -6.78 -18.54 1.12
N GLU A 148 -6.61 -17.28 0.70
CA GLU A 148 -5.30 -16.60 0.74
C GLU A 148 -4.82 -16.37 2.17
N VAL A 149 -5.73 -15.99 3.07
CA VAL A 149 -5.43 -15.79 4.49
C VAL A 149 -5.03 -17.12 5.13
N ASP A 150 -5.79 -18.19 4.90
CA ASP A 150 -5.50 -19.51 5.45
C ASP A 150 -4.16 -20.05 4.90
N TRP A 151 -3.89 -19.83 3.62
CA TRP A 151 -2.62 -20.19 3.02
C TRP A 151 -1.45 -19.45 3.68
N PHE A 152 -1.59 -18.14 3.88
CA PHE A 152 -0.54 -17.31 4.48
C PHE A 152 -0.28 -17.66 5.96
N LEU A 153 -1.34 -17.91 6.72
CA LEU A 153 -1.21 -18.15 8.16
C LEU A 153 -0.88 -19.60 8.52
N TYR A 154 -1.35 -20.57 7.74
CA TYR A 154 -1.28 -21.98 8.10
C TYR A 154 -0.54 -22.85 7.06
N ASP A 155 -0.89 -22.74 5.78
CA ASP A 155 -0.34 -23.63 4.75
C ASP A 155 1.14 -23.32 4.44
N MET A 156 1.61 -22.10 4.69
CA MET A 156 3.03 -21.73 4.57
C MET A 156 3.94 -22.58 5.46
N GLY A 157 3.42 -23.12 6.56
CA GLY A 157 4.14 -24.05 7.43
C GLY A 157 4.57 -25.35 6.74
N ARG A 158 3.95 -25.72 5.62
CA ARG A 158 4.37 -26.88 4.81
C ARG A 158 5.69 -26.63 4.07
N PHE A 159 5.98 -25.36 3.74
CA PHE A 159 7.19 -24.95 3.02
C PHE A 159 8.29 -24.47 3.97
N PHE A 160 7.91 -23.85 5.07
CA PHE A 160 8.80 -23.24 6.06
C PHE A 160 8.41 -23.69 7.48
N PRO A 161 8.55 -25.00 7.81
CA PRO A 161 8.01 -25.56 9.07
C PRO A 161 8.67 -24.96 10.31
N GLU A 162 9.96 -24.70 10.27
CA GLU A 162 10.72 -24.16 11.40
C GLU A 162 10.31 -22.71 11.70
N ALA A 163 10.33 -21.85 10.68
CA ALA A 163 9.94 -20.46 10.82
C ALA A 163 8.45 -20.30 11.19
N HIS A 164 7.58 -21.15 10.64
CA HIS A 164 6.18 -21.18 11.01
C HIS A 164 5.97 -21.63 12.46
N HIS A 165 6.73 -22.63 12.91
CA HIS A 165 6.70 -23.08 14.30
C HIS A 165 7.12 -21.96 15.24
N GLU A 166 8.21 -21.25 14.96
CA GLU A 166 8.66 -20.09 15.73
C GLU A 166 7.59 -18.99 15.76
N PHE A 167 6.97 -18.68 14.63
CA PHE A 167 5.89 -17.70 14.53
C PHE A 167 4.70 -18.07 15.40
N VAL A 168 4.20 -19.31 15.31
CA VAL A 168 3.04 -19.76 16.09
C VAL A 168 3.37 -19.89 17.58
N THR A 169 4.58 -20.32 17.95
CA THR A 169 4.97 -20.48 19.36
C THR A 169 5.35 -19.19 20.05
N PHE A 170 5.59 -18.11 19.29
CA PHE A 170 5.74 -16.76 19.84
C PHE A 170 4.45 -16.26 20.51
N LEU A 171 3.30 -16.73 20.05
CA LEU A 171 2.00 -16.39 20.60
C LEU A 171 1.69 -17.23 21.84
N ASP A 172 0.96 -16.65 22.80
CA ASP A 172 0.41 -17.40 23.94
C ASP A 172 -0.56 -18.49 23.48
N ARG A 173 -0.69 -19.54 24.29
CA ARG A 173 -1.42 -20.75 23.88
C ARG A 173 -2.88 -20.48 23.51
N GLU A 174 -3.51 -19.52 24.18
CA GLU A 174 -4.89 -19.09 23.96
C GLU A 174 -5.05 -18.25 22.69
N GLU A 175 -3.99 -17.63 22.22
CA GLU A 175 -3.97 -16.76 21.05
C GLU A 175 -3.75 -17.52 19.72
N ARG A 176 -3.26 -18.78 19.81
CA ARG A 176 -2.93 -19.59 18.62
C ARG A 176 -4.14 -20.07 17.83
N ASP A 177 -5.32 -20.05 18.46
CA ASP A 177 -6.56 -20.52 17.84
C ASP A 177 -7.15 -19.50 16.86
N ASP A 178 -6.76 -18.21 16.97
CA ASP A 178 -7.18 -17.17 16.02
C ASP A 178 -6.07 -16.16 15.73
N ILE A 179 -5.05 -16.63 15.04
CA ILE A 179 -3.91 -15.82 14.60
C ILE A 179 -4.35 -14.64 13.72
N LEU A 180 -5.44 -14.81 12.95
CA LEU A 180 -5.98 -13.75 12.11
C LEU A 180 -6.52 -12.58 12.94
N LEU A 181 -7.24 -12.86 14.01
CA LEU A 181 -7.78 -11.83 14.89
C LEU A 181 -6.65 -10.99 15.50
N LEU A 182 -5.59 -11.64 15.96
CA LEU A 182 -4.40 -10.95 16.49
C LEU A 182 -3.70 -10.09 15.43
N SER A 183 -3.56 -10.62 14.22
CA SER A 183 -3.00 -9.85 13.09
C SER A 183 -3.82 -8.60 12.80
N LEU A 184 -5.15 -8.66 12.89
CA LEU A 184 -6.04 -7.53 12.64
C LEU A 184 -6.10 -6.51 13.79
N ILE A 185 -5.78 -6.90 15.03
CA ILE A 185 -5.72 -5.99 16.18
C ILE A 185 -4.47 -5.09 16.13
N HIS A 186 -3.43 -5.53 15.47
CA HIS A 186 -2.14 -4.83 15.40
C HIS A 186 -1.88 -4.11 14.06
N ILE A 187 -2.89 -4.02 13.20
CA ILE A 187 -2.78 -3.40 11.87
C ILE A 187 -3.47 -2.04 11.84
#